data_5b14ae27582d710ef380ee5dab5af01e
#
_entry.id   5b14ae27582d710ef380ee5dab5af01e
#
_cell.length_a   1.000
_cell.length_b   1.000
_cell.length_c   1.000
_cell.angle_alpha   90.00
_cell.angle_beta   90.00
_cell.angle_gamma   90.00
#
_symmetry.space_group_name_H-M   'P 1'
#
loop_
_entity.id
_entity.type
_entity.pdbx_description
1 polymer ?
#
loop_
_entity_poly.entity_id
_entity_poly.type
_entity_poly.pdbx_seq_one_letter_code
_entity_poly.pdbx_strand_id
1 'polypeptide(L)'
;GNKELKDIKITNTATSSVTINKVTAWWDDPSALIQLVKLNTNVWTFNGTGSPVGKQPSGTVLDIVDFTLNSGQSENDTQLKFNGPVTTVNFIVQFTFIDGSSIFVTIQPQ
;
A
#
# COMPACT_ATOMS: atom_id res chain seq x y z
N GLY A 1 -12.60 14.02 7.68
CA GLY A 1 -12.03 13.13 6.71
C GLY A 1 -11.37 11.92 7.29
N ASN A 2 -11.22 10.92 6.48
CA ASN A 2 -10.61 9.66 6.90
C ASN A 2 -9.10 9.76 6.87
N LYS A 3 -8.46 9.17 7.88
CA LYS A 3 -7.00 9.04 7.95
C LYS A 3 -6.52 7.68 7.43
N GLU A 4 -7.42 6.89 6.87
CA GLU A 4 -7.04 5.55 6.42
C GLU A 4 -7.87 5.11 5.22
N LEU A 5 -7.25 4.30 4.38
CA LEU A 5 -7.90 3.47 3.37
C LEU A 5 -7.87 2.05 3.88
N LYS A 6 -9.00 1.38 3.89
CA LYS A 6 -9.09 0.00 4.39
C LYS A 6 -10.06 -0.80 3.54
N ASP A 7 -10.16 -2.09 3.83
CA ASP A 7 -11.04 -3.03 3.14
C ASP A 7 -10.72 -3.13 1.64
N ILE A 8 -9.44 -2.98 1.31
CA ILE A 8 -8.95 -3.16 -0.05
C ILE A 8 -8.66 -4.64 -0.25
N LYS A 9 -9.23 -5.21 -1.31
CA LYS A 9 -9.01 -6.61 -1.64
C LYS A 9 -8.02 -6.74 -2.77
N ILE A 10 -7.00 -7.58 -2.57
CA ILE A 10 -6.01 -7.92 -3.60
C ILE A 10 -6.15 -9.40 -3.91
N THR A 11 -6.25 -9.74 -5.19
CA THR A 11 -6.37 -11.13 -5.63
C THR A 11 -5.28 -11.45 -6.63
N ASN A 12 -4.60 -12.57 -6.44
CA ASN A 12 -3.65 -13.09 -7.41
C ASN A 12 -4.39 -14.00 -8.40
N THR A 13 -4.62 -13.49 -9.61
CA THR A 13 -5.30 -14.24 -10.66
C THR A 13 -4.34 -15.01 -11.57
N ALA A 14 -3.04 -14.94 -11.31
CA ALA A 14 -2.04 -15.67 -12.08
C ALA A 14 -2.01 -17.15 -11.71
N THR A 15 -1.31 -17.95 -12.51
CA THR A 15 -1.18 -19.40 -12.27
C THR A 15 -0.05 -19.76 -11.32
N SER A 16 0.75 -18.75 -10.89
CA SER A 16 1.84 -18.94 -9.93
C SER A 16 1.77 -17.88 -8.84
N SER A 17 2.51 -18.09 -7.76
CA SER A 17 2.57 -17.11 -6.68
C SER A 17 3.27 -15.82 -7.12
N VAL A 18 2.90 -14.70 -6.50
CA VAL A 18 3.56 -13.41 -6.70
C VAL A 18 4.00 -12.88 -5.33
N THR A 19 5.11 -12.15 -5.30
CA THR A 19 5.60 -11.52 -4.07
C THR A 19 5.71 -10.03 -4.29
N ILE A 20 5.04 -9.26 -3.43
CA ILE A 20 5.08 -7.80 -3.43
C ILE A 20 6.22 -7.39 -2.50
N ASN A 21 7.15 -6.56 -3.00
CA ASN A 21 8.27 -6.08 -2.20
C ASN A 21 8.31 -4.56 -2.06
N LYS A 22 7.50 -3.82 -2.83
CA LYS A 22 7.41 -2.37 -2.72
C LYS A 22 5.99 -1.90 -2.92
N VAL A 23 5.64 -0.81 -2.23
CA VAL A 23 4.35 -0.14 -2.39
C VAL A 23 4.64 1.35 -2.54
N THR A 24 3.99 1.98 -3.53
CA THR A 24 4.04 3.43 -3.72
C THR A 24 2.61 3.92 -3.82
N ALA A 25 2.28 4.97 -3.08
CA ALA A 25 0.95 5.55 -3.12
C ALA A 25 1.03 7.03 -3.44
N TRP A 26 0.09 7.51 -4.24
CA TRP A 26 -0.04 8.93 -4.59
C TRP A 26 -1.41 9.42 -4.15
N TRP A 27 -1.43 10.59 -3.54
CA TRP A 27 -2.65 11.28 -3.11
C TRP A 27 -2.43 12.78 -3.26
N ASP A 28 -3.51 13.57 -3.26
CA ASP A 28 -3.42 15.00 -3.56
C ASP A 28 -3.24 15.88 -2.34
N ASP A 29 -3.58 15.40 -1.14
CA ASP A 29 -3.44 16.22 0.06
C ASP A 29 -1.98 16.31 0.48
N PRO A 30 -1.30 17.46 0.27
CA PRO A 30 0.14 17.56 0.53
C PRO A 30 0.49 17.56 2.02
N SER A 31 -0.48 17.81 2.89
CA SER A 31 -0.24 17.84 4.33
C SER A 31 -0.33 16.46 4.97
N ALA A 32 -0.92 15.48 4.27
CA ALA A 32 -1.03 14.13 4.79
C ALA A 32 0.21 13.32 4.41
N LEU A 33 0.76 12.62 5.39
CA LEU A 33 1.90 11.72 5.21
C LEU A 33 1.46 10.30 5.53
N ILE A 34 1.94 9.34 4.74
CA ILE A 34 1.65 7.94 5.02
C ILE A 34 2.49 7.45 6.20
N GLN A 35 1.87 6.66 7.08
CA GLN A 35 2.54 6.18 8.28
C GLN A 35 2.46 4.67 8.46
N LEU A 36 1.63 3.96 7.69
CA LEU A 36 1.51 2.50 7.81
C LEU A 36 0.95 1.90 6.54
N VAL A 37 1.49 0.75 6.16
CA VAL A 37 0.91 -0.14 5.13
C VAL A 37 0.71 -1.51 5.77
N LYS A 38 -0.51 -2.03 5.64
CA LYS A 38 -0.87 -3.35 6.15
C LYS A 38 -1.30 -4.22 4.98
N LEU A 39 -0.67 -5.38 4.87
CA LEU A 39 -1.07 -6.48 3.98
C LEU A 39 -1.19 -7.71 4.87
N ASN A 40 -2.37 -7.90 5.48
CA ASN A 40 -2.64 -8.87 6.53
C ASN A 40 -1.87 -8.58 7.83
N THR A 41 -0.61 -8.22 7.74
CA THR A 41 0.23 -7.75 8.84
C THR A 41 0.83 -6.40 8.47
N ASN A 42 1.41 -5.69 9.42
CA ASN A 42 2.11 -4.45 9.13
C ASN A 42 3.39 -4.76 8.36
N VAL A 43 3.44 -4.37 7.09
CA VAL A 43 4.59 -4.61 6.22
C VAL A 43 5.47 -3.38 6.06
N TRP A 44 4.96 -2.20 6.43
CA TRP A 44 5.72 -0.96 6.50
C TRP A 44 5.10 -0.06 7.55
N THR A 45 5.94 0.47 8.44
CA THR A 45 5.53 1.47 9.43
C THR A 45 6.57 2.58 9.47
N PHE A 46 6.13 3.78 9.85
CA PHE A 46 7.02 4.94 9.92
C PHE A 46 8.10 4.81 10.99
N ASN A 47 7.92 3.89 11.93
CA ASN A 47 8.82 3.74 13.07
C ASN A 47 9.74 2.52 12.97
N GLY A 48 9.94 1.96 11.78
CA GLY A 48 11.05 1.04 11.56
C GLY A 48 10.75 -0.29 10.89
N THR A 49 9.49 -0.61 10.59
CA THR A 49 9.18 -1.77 9.77
C THR A 49 9.32 -1.37 8.31
N GLY A 50 10.22 -2.01 7.58
CA GLY A 50 10.54 -1.61 6.22
C GLY A 50 11.34 -0.31 6.17
N SER A 51 11.47 0.28 5.00
CA SER A 51 12.18 1.55 4.79
C SER A 51 11.51 2.38 3.71
N PRO A 52 11.71 3.71 3.65
CA PRO A 52 12.47 4.53 4.59
C PRO A 52 11.76 4.68 5.93
N VAL A 53 12.51 5.05 6.95
CA VAL A 53 11.97 5.34 8.29
C VAL A 53 11.37 6.75 8.28
N GLY A 54 10.28 6.92 9.03
CA GLY A 54 9.58 8.20 9.13
C GLY A 54 8.33 8.23 8.24
N LYS A 55 7.42 9.13 8.57
CA LYS A 55 6.22 9.36 7.77
C LYS A 55 6.63 9.96 6.42
N GLN A 56 6.00 9.51 5.34
CA GLN A 56 6.46 9.82 3.99
C GLN A 56 5.42 10.60 3.19
N PRO A 57 5.87 11.50 2.29
CA PRO A 57 4.95 12.19 1.39
C PRO A 57 4.49 11.30 0.23
N SER A 58 3.46 11.79 -0.47
CA SER A 58 2.95 11.15 -1.68
C SER A 58 4.09 10.86 -2.66
N GLY A 59 4.07 9.67 -3.24
CA GLY A 59 5.04 9.27 -4.27
C GLY A 59 6.31 8.61 -3.76
N THR A 60 6.48 8.46 -2.45
CA THR A 60 7.64 7.77 -1.91
C THR A 60 7.51 6.26 -2.14
N VAL A 61 8.57 5.64 -2.65
CA VAL A 61 8.63 4.19 -2.79
C VAL A 61 8.91 3.58 -1.42
N LEU A 62 7.99 2.77 -0.92
CA LEU A 62 8.12 2.11 0.38
C LEU A 62 8.62 0.69 0.15
N ASP A 63 9.79 0.39 0.72
CA ASP A 63 10.36 -0.96 0.70
C ASP A 63 9.74 -1.74 1.86
N ILE A 64 8.80 -2.61 1.54
CA ILE A 64 8.01 -3.32 2.53
C ILE A 64 8.64 -4.68 2.86
N VAL A 65 8.21 -5.27 3.97
CA VAL A 65 8.44 -6.69 4.23
C VAL A 65 7.74 -7.48 3.11
N ASP A 66 8.45 -8.40 2.49
CA ASP A 66 7.91 -9.17 1.35
C ASP A 66 6.60 -9.84 1.71
N PHE A 67 5.61 -9.69 0.82
CA PHE A 67 4.30 -10.28 1.00
C PHE A 67 3.95 -11.14 -0.20
N THR A 68 3.70 -12.43 0.03
CA THR A 68 3.44 -13.40 -1.04
C THR A 68 1.96 -13.78 -1.08
N LEU A 69 1.39 -13.73 -2.29
CA LEU A 69 0.07 -14.27 -2.59
C LEU A 69 0.23 -15.48 -3.49
N ASN A 70 -0.29 -16.62 -3.06
CA ASN A 70 -0.32 -17.82 -3.88
C ASN A 70 -1.35 -17.67 -5.00
N SER A 71 -1.23 -18.50 -6.04
CA SER A 71 -2.20 -18.50 -7.14
C SER A 71 -3.62 -18.64 -6.60
N GLY A 72 -4.50 -17.75 -7.03
CA GLY A 72 -5.91 -17.74 -6.63
C GLY A 72 -6.18 -17.16 -5.24
N GLN A 73 -5.14 -16.83 -4.50
CA GLN A 73 -5.29 -16.29 -3.15
C GLN A 73 -5.72 -14.83 -3.17
N SER A 74 -6.58 -14.46 -2.21
CA SER A 74 -6.96 -13.07 -1.97
C SER A 74 -6.51 -12.62 -0.60
N GLU A 75 -6.14 -11.33 -0.49
CA GLU A 75 -5.91 -10.65 0.77
C GLU A 75 -6.96 -9.57 0.95
N ASN A 76 -7.76 -9.67 2.02
CA ASN A 76 -8.88 -8.76 2.29
C ASN A 76 -8.56 -7.73 3.36
N ASP A 77 -7.44 -7.88 4.07
CA ASP A 77 -7.07 -7.00 5.17
C ASP A 77 -5.90 -6.11 4.75
N THR A 78 -6.15 -5.27 3.74
CA THR A 78 -5.19 -4.32 3.22
C THR A 78 -5.58 -2.92 3.65
N GLN A 79 -4.63 -2.18 4.21
CA GLN A 79 -4.90 -0.88 4.79
C GLN A 79 -3.70 0.04 4.62
N LEU A 80 -3.98 1.32 4.31
CA LEU A 80 -3.00 2.40 4.34
C LEU A 80 -3.46 3.43 5.36
N LYS A 81 -2.59 3.84 6.27
CA LYS A 81 -2.88 4.87 7.28
C LYS A 81 -2.02 6.10 7.05
N PHE A 82 -2.61 7.25 7.36
CA PHE A 82 -2.01 8.57 7.18
C PHE A 82 -2.10 9.35 8.49
N ASN A 83 -1.26 10.37 8.64
CA ASN A 83 -1.27 11.22 9.83
C ASN A 83 -2.33 12.33 9.78
N GLY A 84 -2.97 12.52 8.65
CA GLY A 84 -4.00 13.53 8.46
C GLY A 84 -5.08 13.06 7.49
N PRO A 85 -6.17 13.82 7.36
CA PRO A 85 -7.30 13.41 6.52
C PRO A 85 -6.94 13.36 5.04
N VAL A 86 -7.47 12.36 4.34
CA VAL A 86 -7.28 12.13 2.91
C VAL A 86 -8.65 11.84 2.30
N THR A 87 -9.48 12.85 2.12
CA THR A 87 -10.92 12.61 1.98
C THR A 87 -11.52 12.76 0.61
N THR A 88 -10.91 13.51 -0.27
CA THR A 88 -11.69 13.99 -1.44
C THR A 88 -11.05 13.66 -2.76
N VAL A 89 -9.99 12.88 -2.74
CA VAL A 89 -9.15 12.70 -3.91
C VAL A 89 -9.00 11.23 -4.24
N ASN A 90 -8.69 10.98 -5.48
CA ASN A 90 -8.39 9.64 -5.95
C ASN A 90 -7.00 9.25 -5.49
N PHE A 91 -6.89 8.03 -4.99
CA PHE A 91 -5.60 7.44 -4.68
C PHE A 91 -5.16 6.55 -5.83
N ILE A 92 -3.86 6.57 -6.11
CA ILE A 92 -3.23 5.58 -6.97
C ILE A 92 -2.25 4.82 -6.10
N VAL A 93 -2.34 3.50 -6.09
CA VAL A 93 -1.41 2.64 -5.36
C VAL A 93 -0.73 1.72 -6.35
N GLN A 94 0.59 1.69 -6.31
CA GLN A 94 1.40 0.79 -7.13
C GLN A 94 1.96 -0.30 -6.23
N PHE A 95 1.68 -1.55 -6.60
CA PHE A 95 2.30 -2.72 -5.98
C PHE A 95 3.38 -3.22 -6.93
N THR A 96 4.62 -3.28 -6.45
CA THR A 96 5.77 -3.73 -7.24
C THR A 96 6.19 -5.11 -6.74
N PHE A 97 6.41 -6.00 -7.71
CA PHE A 97 6.77 -7.39 -7.43
C PHE A 97 8.28 -7.58 -7.51
N ILE A 98 8.75 -8.69 -6.93
CA ILE A 98 10.20 -8.97 -6.87
C ILE A 98 10.84 -9.15 -8.23
N ASP A 99 10.06 -9.45 -9.28
CA ASP A 99 10.57 -9.56 -10.64
C ASP A 99 10.69 -8.21 -11.36
N GLY A 100 10.33 -7.12 -10.67
CA GLY A 100 10.37 -5.76 -11.22
C GLY A 100 9.10 -5.30 -11.91
N SER A 101 8.14 -6.18 -12.14
CA SER A 101 6.84 -5.78 -12.69
C SER A 101 6.00 -5.11 -11.62
N SER A 102 4.94 -4.42 -12.04
CA SER A 102 4.06 -3.72 -11.11
C SER A 102 2.64 -3.64 -11.65
N ILE A 103 1.70 -3.38 -10.74
CA ILE A 103 0.32 -3.05 -11.07
C ILE A 103 -0.07 -1.76 -10.36
N PHE A 104 -0.98 -1.00 -10.99
CA PHE A 104 -1.54 0.23 -10.43
C PHE A 104 -3.01 0.01 -10.12
N VAL A 105 -3.45 0.50 -8.97
CA VAL A 105 -4.86 0.43 -8.55
C VAL A 105 -5.30 1.84 -8.19
N THR A 106 -6.41 2.30 -8.77
CA THR A 106 -7.03 3.58 -8.41
C THR A 106 -8.11 3.31 -7.37
N ILE A 107 -8.06 4.04 -6.27
CA ILE A 107 -8.95 3.84 -5.13
C ILE A 107 -9.67 5.14 -4.84
N GLN A 108 -11.00 5.06 -4.66
CA GLN A 108 -11.82 6.20 -4.24
C GLN A 108 -11.94 6.16 -2.72
N PRO A 109 -11.59 7.23 -1.99
CA PRO A 109 -11.81 7.28 -0.55
C PRO A 109 -13.30 7.24 -0.22
N GLN A 110 -13.63 6.59 0.86
CA GLN A 110 -15.00 6.51 1.35
C GLN A 110 -15.44 7.79 2.06
#